data_f7174d22ca29b71bcfa84f474b2faf25
#
_entry.id   f7174d22ca29b71bcfa84f474b2faf25
#
_cell.length_a   1.000
_cell.length_b   1.000
_cell.length_c   1.000
_cell.angle_alpha   90.00
_cell.angle_beta   90.00
_cell.angle_gamma   90.00
#
_symmetry.space_group_name_H-M   'P 1'
#
loop_
_entity.id
_entity.type
_entity.pdbx_description
1 polymer ?
#
loop_
_entity_poly.entity_id
_entity_poly.type
_entity_poly.pdbx_seq_one_letter_code
_entity_poly.pdbx_strand_id
1 'polypeptide(L)'
;YKRQLWSRCAADDWYRDCRRVQNRVFEKTTPKRSPAEWGLRWVWNHPEVTVILSGMNEIEQVEENVRIASEAKADSLTKEELEVFEQVKQEINKKIKVPCTGCAYCMPCPQGVDIPGCFSAYNMRYTDGWYAGFKTYFMCTTLRKNQTNASKCVGCGKCEQHCPQSIPIRQKLKEARQHMEG
;
A
#
# COMPACT_ATOMS: atom_id res chain seq x y z
N TYR A 1 8.54 -10.69 6.37
CA TYR A 1 7.51 -9.67 6.65
C TYR A 1 7.86 -8.30 6.03
N LYS A 2 9.12 -7.84 6.08
CA LYS A 2 9.61 -6.60 5.44
C LYS A 2 9.61 -6.66 3.90
N ARG A 3 9.79 -7.85 3.30
CA ARG A 3 9.84 -8.06 1.83
C ARG A 3 8.51 -7.79 1.12
N GLN A 4 7.39 -7.93 1.81
CA GLN A 4 6.06 -7.81 1.19
C GLN A 4 5.57 -6.37 1.01
N LEU A 5 6.15 -5.39 1.72
CA LEU A 5 5.74 -3.99 1.62
C LEU A 5 6.03 -3.37 0.24
N TRP A 6 7.15 -3.75 -0.38
CA TRP A 6 7.55 -3.21 -1.69
C TRP A 6 6.94 -3.97 -2.87
N SER A 7 6.79 -5.30 -2.77
CA SER A 7 6.18 -6.11 -3.82
C SER A 7 4.65 -6.00 -3.90
N ARG A 8 4.00 -5.50 -2.85
CA ARG A 8 2.54 -5.36 -2.75
C ARG A 8 2.01 -3.96 -3.03
N CYS A 9 2.85 -3.01 -3.33
CA CYS A 9 2.42 -1.70 -3.83
C CYS A 9 1.77 -1.75 -5.23
N ALA A 10 1.41 -2.92 -5.74
CA ALA A 10 0.87 -3.14 -7.07
C ALA A 10 -0.67 -3.13 -7.16
N ALA A 11 -1.38 -2.83 -6.08
CA ALA A 11 -2.83 -2.60 -6.14
C ALA A 11 -3.11 -1.10 -6.39
N ASP A 12 -3.69 -0.80 -7.53
CA ASP A 12 -3.66 0.47 -8.27
C ASP A 12 -3.88 1.80 -7.50
N ASP A 13 -4.71 1.86 -6.48
CA ASP A 13 -4.99 3.12 -5.76
C ASP A 13 -4.08 3.34 -4.56
N TRP A 14 -3.79 2.31 -3.81
CA TRP A 14 -2.86 2.33 -2.69
C TRP A 14 -1.43 2.69 -3.14
N TYR A 15 -1.07 2.26 -4.35
CA TYR A 15 0.21 2.52 -5.00
C TYR A 15 0.42 4.00 -5.33
N ARG A 16 -0.60 4.73 -5.78
CA ARG A 16 -0.50 6.17 -6.09
C ARG A 16 -0.17 7.00 -4.86
N ASP A 17 -0.77 6.69 -3.73
CA ASP A 17 -0.62 7.46 -2.50
C ASP A 17 0.73 7.21 -1.83
N CYS A 18 1.15 5.96 -1.77
CA CYS A 18 2.50 5.60 -1.34
C CYS A 18 3.55 6.25 -2.24
N ARG A 19 3.34 6.27 -3.56
CA ARG A 19 4.26 6.87 -4.54
C ARG A 19 4.44 8.37 -4.31
N ARG A 20 3.37 9.12 -4.05
CA ARG A 20 3.47 10.56 -3.77
C ARG A 20 4.27 10.85 -2.50
N VAL A 21 4.08 10.05 -1.46
CA VAL A 21 4.85 10.20 -0.22
C VAL A 21 6.32 9.85 -0.43
N GLN A 22 6.58 8.74 -1.11
CA GLN A 22 7.93 8.26 -1.45
C GLN A 22 8.68 9.30 -2.27
N ASN A 23 8.06 9.82 -3.34
CA ASN A 23 8.70 10.80 -4.22
C ASN A 23 9.12 12.06 -3.45
N ARG A 24 8.28 12.58 -2.56
CA ARG A 24 8.63 13.76 -1.74
C ARG A 24 9.85 13.56 -0.85
N VAL A 25 10.07 12.34 -0.37
CA VAL A 25 11.26 12.02 0.43
C VAL A 25 12.46 11.85 -0.49
N PHE A 26 12.33 11.04 -1.55
CA PHE A 26 13.42 10.77 -2.49
C PHE A 26 13.90 12.00 -3.25
N GLU A 27 13.00 12.96 -3.57
CA GLU A 27 13.39 14.22 -4.21
C GLU A 27 14.33 15.08 -3.35
N LYS A 28 14.30 14.90 -2.04
CA LYS A 28 15.13 15.67 -1.09
C LYS A 28 16.44 14.96 -0.74
N THR A 29 16.63 13.72 -1.18
CA THR A 29 17.79 12.91 -0.83
C THR A 29 18.92 13.01 -1.83
N THR A 30 20.13 12.69 -1.36
CA THR A 30 21.33 12.56 -2.18
C THR A 30 21.92 11.17 -1.94
N PRO A 31 22.29 10.39 -2.98
CA PRO A 31 22.31 10.76 -4.41
C PRO A 31 20.90 10.82 -5.04
N LYS A 32 20.79 11.61 -6.12
CA LYS A 32 19.56 11.68 -6.91
C LYS A 32 19.35 10.37 -7.67
N ARG A 33 18.27 9.67 -7.36
CA ARG A 33 17.87 8.41 -8.02
C ARG A 33 16.38 8.44 -8.31
N SER A 34 15.97 7.72 -9.35
CA SER A 34 14.54 7.51 -9.59
C SER A 34 13.91 6.69 -8.45
N PRO A 35 12.59 6.81 -8.21
CA PRO A 35 11.90 5.96 -7.24
C PRO A 35 12.04 4.46 -7.56
N ALA A 36 12.11 4.10 -8.86
CA ALA A 36 12.35 2.73 -9.31
C ALA A 36 13.75 2.26 -8.91
N GLU A 37 14.78 3.10 -9.12
CA GLU A 37 16.15 2.79 -8.73
C GLU A 37 16.28 2.61 -7.22
N TRP A 38 15.68 3.49 -6.41
CA TRP A 38 15.66 3.32 -4.97
C TRP A 38 15.06 1.96 -4.57
N GLY A 39 13.89 1.62 -5.15
CA GLY A 39 13.21 0.36 -4.85
C GLY A 39 14.03 -0.86 -5.24
N LEU A 40 14.59 -0.89 -6.46
CA LEU A 40 15.39 -2.01 -6.96
C LEU A 40 16.67 -2.19 -6.15
N ARG A 41 17.41 -1.11 -5.85
CA ARG A 41 18.63 -1.17 -5.02
C ARG A 41 18.34 -1.64 -3.61
N TRP A 42 17.19 -1.25 -3.03
CA TRP A 42 16.79 -1.75 -1.72
C TRP A 42 16.53 -3.25 -1.73
N VAL A 43 15.84 -3.77 -2.75
CA VAL A 43 15.55 -5.20 -2.86
C VAL A 43 16.83 -6.00 -3.07
N TRP A 44 17.73 -5.57 -3.98
CA TRP A 44 19.02 -6.22 -4.21
C TRP A 44 20.04 -6.04 -3.09
N ASN A 45 19.82 -5.11 -2.18
CA ASN A 45 20.66 -4.99 -0.99
C ASN A 45 20.56 -6.21 -0.06
N HIS A 46 19.51 -7.03 -0.24
CA HIS A 46 19.36 -8.28 0.51
C HIS A 46 20.04 -9.44 -0.22
N PRO A 47 21.10 -10.07 0.34
CA PRO A 47 21.89 -11.10 -0.33
C PRO A 47 21.08 -12.34 -0.70
N GLU A 48 19.96 -12.58 -0.03
CA GLU A 48 19.06 -13.69 -0.33
C GLU A 48 18.15 -13.46 -1.56
N VAL A 49 18.15 -12.26 -2.15
CA VAL A 49 17.34 -11.94 -3.33
C VAL A 49 18.20 -12.14 -4.59
N THR A 50 17.88 -13.18 -5.35
CA THR A 50 18.59 -13.52 -6.60
C THR A 50 17.89 -12.96 -7.83
N VAL A 51 16.58 -12.83 -7.82
CA VAL A 51 15.78 -12.39 -8.97
C VAL A 51 14.70 -11.42 -8.55
N ILE A 52 14.51 -10.35 -9.33
CA ILE A 52 13.40 -9.41 -9.20
C ILE A 52 12.56 -9.46 -10.47
N LEU A 53 11.24 -9.61 -10.31
CA LEU A 53 10.28 -9.49 -11.40
C LEU A 53 9.82 -8.04 -11.48
N SER A 54 9.93 -7.42 -12.65
CA SER A 54 9.49 -6.06 -12.91
C SER A 54 8.53 -6.03 -14.10
N GLY A 55 7.39 -5.32 -13.95
CA GLY A 55 6.43 -5.07 -15.01
C GLY A 55 6.84 -3.84 -15.82
N MET A 56 7.59 -4.04 -16.91
CA MET A 56 8.08 -2.98 -17.79
C MET A 56 7.25 -2.98 -19.08
N ASN A 57 6.76 -1.83 -19.51
CA ASN A 57 5.99 -1.66 -20.75
C ASN A 57 6.59 -0.58 -21.68
N GLU A 58 7.67 0.05 -21.27
CA GLU A 58 8.42 1.07 -22.01
C GLU A 58 9.89 0.64 -22.13
N ILE A 59 10.54 0.96 -23.26
CA ILE A 59 11.94 0.58 -23.50
C ILE A 59 12.87 1.26 -22.51
N GLU A 60 12.61 2.52 -22.19
CA GLU A 60 13.39 3.31 -21.24
C GLU A 60 13.40 2.68 -19.85
N GLN A 61 12.28 2.06 -19.43
CA GLN A 61 12.18 1.33 -18.15
C GLN A 61 13.06 0.06 -18.18
N VAL A 62 13.12 -0.62 -19.32
CA VAL A 62 13.98 -1.79 -19.48
C VAL A 62 15.45 -1.40 -19.39
N GLU A 63 15.86 -0.35 -20.12
CA GLU A 63 17.22 0.17 -20.13
C GLU A 63 17.65 0.64 -18.73
N GLU A 64 16.80 1.41 -18.03
CA GLU A 64 17.06 1.84 -16.65
C GLU A 64 17.23 0.64 -15.73
N ASN A 65 16.30 -0.33 -15.77
CA ASN A 65 16.33 -1.49 -14.88
C ASN A 65 17.53 -2.39 -15.14
N VAL A 66 17.93 -2.58 -16.41
CA VAL A 66 19.14 -3.35 -16.77
C VAL A 66 20.40 -2.65 -16.24
N ARG A 67 20.51 -1.32 -16.41
CA ARG A 67 21.61 -0.54 -15.84
C ARG A 67 21.67 -0.72 -14.32
N ILE A 68 20.55 -0.52 -13.64
CA ILE A 68 20.48 -0.65 -12.17
C ILE A 68 20.89 -2.08 -11.75
N ALA A 69 20.40 -3.10 -12.44
CA ALA A 69 20.71 -4.49 -12.15
C ALA A 69 22.20 -4.81 -12.31
N SER A 70 22.86 -4.20 -13.30
CA SER A 70 24.30 -4.40 -13.52
C SER A 70 25.20 -3.74 -12.47
N GLU A 71 24.70 -2.67 -11.82
CA GLU A 71 25.43 -1.90 -10.81
C GLU A 71 25.14 -2.34 -9.38
N ALA A 72 23.92 -2.85 -9.13
CA ALA A 72 23.45 -3.18 -7.78
C ALA A 72 24.21 -4.35 -7.19
N LYS A 73 24.58 -4.23 -5.92
CA LYS A 73 25.26 -5.27 -5.13
C LYS A 73 24.56 -5.46 -3.82
N ALA A 74 24.63 -6.67 -3.26
CA ALA A 74 24.16 -6.93 -1.92
C ALA A 74 24.98 -6.11 -0.89
N ASP A 75 24.32 -5.70 0.18
CA ASP A 75 24.92 -4.93 1.29
C ASP A 75 25.67 -3.65 0.85
N SER A 76 25.24 -3.05 -0.28
CA SER A 76 25.91 -1.88 -0.86
C SER A 76 25.28 -0.52 -0.45
N LEU A 77 24.10 -0.52 0.14
CA LEU A 77 23.46 0.70 0.63
C LEU A 77 24.15 1.21 1.89
N THR A 78 24.42 2.52 1.91
CA THR A 78 25.01 3.16 3.10
C THR A 78 23.97 3.28 4.24
N LYS A 79 24.44 3.59 5.44
CA LYS A 79 23.55 3.80 6.58
C LYS A 79 22.58 4.94 6.35
N GLU A 80 23.05 6.03 5.75
CA GLU A 80 22.27 7.20 5.39
C GLU A 80 21.18 6.86 4.38
N GLU A 81 21.50 6.04 3.38
CA GLU A 81 20.54 5.54 2.40
C GLU A 81 19.49 4.63 3.04
N LEU A 82 19.88 3.79 4.00
CA LEU A 82 18.93 2.96 4.75
C LEU A 82 18.00 3.80 5.65
N GLU A 83 18.51 4.90 6.24
CA GLU A 83 17.68 5.84 7.00
C GLU A 83 16.60 6.50 6.13
N VAL A 84 16.87 6.77 4.86
CA VAL A 84 15.87 7.29 3.92
C VAL A 84 14.67 6.34 3.81
N PHE A 85 14.90 5.03 3.75
CA PHE A 85 13.80 4.05 3.71
C PHE A 85 12.99 4.02 5.01
N GLU A 86 13.64 4.18 6.15
CA GLU A 86 12.91 4.27 7.43
C GLU A 86 12.09 5.57 7.51
N GLN A 87 12.58 6.69 6.98
CA GLN A 87 11.81 7.93 6.87
C GLN A 87 10.59 7.75 5.96
N VAL A 88 10.75 7.16 4.77
CA VAL A 88 9.64 6.85 3.86
C VAL A 88 8.59 5.99 4.55
N LYS A 89 9.02 4.95 5.23
CA LYS A 89 8.15 4.03 5.98
C LYS A 89 7.38 4.75 7.09
N GLN A 90 8.03 5.62 7.84
CA GLN A 90 7.37 6.42 8.88
C GLN A 90 6.32 7.36 8.29
N GLU A 91 6.64 8.06 7.19
CA GLU A 91 5.70 8.96 6.52
C GLU A 91 4.49 8.20 5.94
N ILE A 92 4.68 7.02 5.37
CA ILE A 92 3.59 6.16 4.92
C ILE A 92 2.73 5.73 6.11
N ASN A 93 3.34 5.23 7.19
CA ASN A 93 2.64 4.74 8.37
C ASN A 93 1.82 5.82 9.09
N LYS A 94 2.25 7.09 9.05
CA LYS A 94 1.47 8.21 9.60
C LYS A 94 0.11 8.37 8.90
N LYS A 95 0.06 8.10 7.60
CA LYS A 95 -1.12 8.30 6.77
C LYS A 95 -1.99 7.06 6.64
N ILE A 96 -1.39 5.88 6.59
CA ILE A 96 -2.13 4.62 6.45
C ILE A 96 -2.73 4.20 7.80
N LYS A 97 -4.05 4.25 7.92
CA LYS A 97 -4.79 3.87 9.14
C LYS A 97 -5.07 2.37 9.22
N VAL A 98 -5.18 1.73 8.06
CA VAL A 98 -5.39 0.29 7.96
C VAL A 98 -4.40 -0.29 6.95
N PRO A 99 -3.46 -1.17 7.33
CA PRO A 99 -2.46 -1.74 6.44
C PRO A 99 -3.05 -2.86 5.55
N CYS A 100 -4.21 -2.59 4.95
CA CYS A 100 -4.87 -3.52 4.05
C CYS A 100 -4.21 -3.49 2.67
N THR A 101 -3.85 -4.66 2.15
CA THR A 101 -3.19 -4.82 0.85
C THR A 101 -4.16 -5.14 -0.29
N GLY A 102 -5.47 -5.14 -0.04
CA GLY A 102 -6.48 -5.45 -1.06
C GLY A 102 -6.47 -6.89 -1.56
N CYS A 103 -5.81 -7.83 -0.87
CA CYS A 103 -5.65 -9.22 -1.31
C CYS A 103 -6.97 -10.02 -1.40
N ALA A 104 -8.05 -9.50 -0.84
CA ALA A 104 -9.41 -10.04 -0.86
C ALA A 104 -9.59 -11.45 -0.23
N TYR A 105 -8.62 -11.99 0.54
CA TYR A 105 -8.80 -13.28 1.22
C TYR A 105 -9.90 -13.26 2.30
N CYS A 106 -10.26 -12.09 2.80
CA CYS A 106 -11.40 -11.88 3.69
C CYS A 106 -12.76 -11.88 2.96
N MET A 107 -12.77 -12.02 1.64
CA MET A 107 -13.98 -12.00 0.81
C MET A 107 -14.33 -13.44 0.33
N PRO A 108 -15.63 -13.73 0.08
CA PRO A 108 -16.78 -12.85 0.26
C PRO A 108 -17.18 -12.71 1.74
N CYS A 109 -17.55 -11.49 2.16
CA CYS A 109 -18.12 -11.30 3.50
C CYS A 109 -19.55 -11.85 3.52
N PRO A 110 -19.95 -12.68 4.52
CA PRO A 110 -21.31 -13.23 4.61
C PRO A 110 -22.41 -12.16 4.71
N GLN A 111 -22.05 -10.96 5.22
CA GLN A 111 -22.96 -9.82 5.31
C GLN A 111 -22.85 -8.86 4.13
N GLY A 112 -22.05 -9.20 3.11
CA GLY A 112 -21.89 -8.41 1.90
C GLY A 112 -21.07 -7.13 2.08
N VAL A 113 -20.26 -7.01 3.12
CA VAL A 113 -19.35 -5.85 3.29
C VAL A 113 -18.19 -5.96 2.29
N ASP A 114 -17.93 -4.90 1.53
CA ASP A 114 -16.70 -4.76 0.74
C ASP A 114 -15.56 -4.28 1.64
N ILE A 115 -14.95 -5.23 2.36
CA ILE A 115 -13.92 -4.95 3.36
C ILE A 115 -12.70 -4.21 2.75
N PRO A 116 -12.10 -4.68 1.64
CA PRO A 116 -11.00 -3.97 1.00
C PRO A 116 -11.37 -2.57 0.51
N GLY A 117 -12.55 -2.42 -0.10
CA GLY A 117 -13.06 -1.14 -0.57
C GLY A 117 -13.29 -0.13 0.55
N CYS A 118 -13.86 -0.58 1.67
CA CYS A 118 -14.02 0.26 2.87
C CYS A 118 -12.67 0.75 3.40
N PHE A 119 -11.67 -0.11 3.48
CA PHE A 119 -10.34 0.24 3.99
C PHE A 119 -9.56 1.14 3.03
N SER A 120 -9.66 0.90 1.73
CA SER A 120 -9.05 1.77 0.72
C SER A 120 -9.59 3.19 0.82
N ALA A 121 -10.91 3.36 0.81
CA ALA A 121 -11.54 4.66 0.93
C ALA A 121 -11.24 5.34 2.29
N TYR A 122 -11.18 4.57 3.37
CA TYR A 122 -10.82 5.09 4.70
C TYR A 122 -9.37 5.60 4.75
N ASN A 123 -8.41 4.87 4.16
CA ASN A 123 -7.04 5.35 4.03
C ASN A 123 -6.95 6.59 3.14
N MET A 124 -7.68 6.61 2.01
CA MET A 124 -7.71 7.73 1.07
C MET A 124 -8.15 9.05 1.74
N ARG A 125 -8.99 9.00 2.78
CA ARG A 125 -9.34 10.17 3.58
C ARG A 125 -8.12 10.88 4.18
N TYR A 126 -7.07 10.12 4.52
CA TYR A 126 -5.85 10.63 5.16
C TYR A 126 -4.71 10.88 4.17
N THR A 127 -4.74 10.25 3.02
CA THR A 127 -3.72 10.43 1.97
C THR A 127 -4.08 11.55 1.00
N ASP A 128 -5.33 11.57 0.52
CA ASP A 128 -5.81 12.50 -0.52
C ASP A 128 -6.82 13.54 0.01
N GLY A 129 -7.21 13.41 1.27
CA GLY A 129 -8.11 14.33 1.95
C GLY A 129 -9.53 13.81 2.14
N TRP A 130 -10.27 14.48 3.02
CA TRP A 130 -11.60 14.06 3.46
C TRP A 130 -12.56 13.80 2.30
N TYR A 131 -12.66 14.73 1.35
CA TYR A 131 -13.59 14.63 0.23
C TYR A 131 -13.30 13.44 -0.70
N ALA A 132 -12.04 13.19 -1.00
CA ALA A 132 -11.63 12.07 -1.87
C ALA A 132 -12.02 10.72 -1.24
N GLY A 133 -11.70 10.53 0.04
CA GLY A 133 -12.08 9.32 0.77
C GLY A 133 -13.59 9.16 0.85
N PHE A 134 -14.32 10.21 1.25
CA PHE A 134 -15.78 10.18 1.34
C PHE A 134 -16.44 9.86 0.01
N LYS A 135 -16.06 10.56 -1.08
CA LYS A 135 -16.58 10.31 -2.42
C LYS A 135 -16.35 8.87 -2.84
N THR A 136 -15.13 8.34 -2.67
CA THR A 136 -14.79 6.96 -3.03
C THR A 136 -15.62 5.97 -2.20
N TYR A 137 -15.71 6.17 -0.89
CA TYR A 137 -16.53 5.33 -0.02
C TYR A 137 -17.98 5.29 -0.47
N PHE A 138 -18.58 6.46 -0.66
CA PHE A 138 -19.97 6.59 -1.05
C PHE A 138 -20.26 5.95 -2.41
N MET A 139 -19.43 6.23 -3.43
CA MET A 139 -19.59 5.67 -4.78
C MET A 139 -19.38 4.15 -4.81
N CYS A 140 -18.38 3.64 -4.11
CA CYS A 140 -18.00 2.23 -4.17
C CYS A 140 -18.82 1.33 -3.25
N THR A 141 -19.40 1.85 -2.17
CA THR A 141 -20.10 1.02 -1.16
C THR A 141 -21.58 1.34 -1.03
N THR A 142 -21.97 2.62 -1.02
CA THR A 142 -23.33 3.05 -0.68
C THR A 142 -24.26 3.16 -1.89
N LEU A 143 -23.76 3.69 -3.03
CA LEU A 143 -24.56 3.87 -4.25
C LEU A 143 -24.77 2.59 -5.07
N ARG A 144 -24.21 1.47 -4.65
CA ARG A 144 -24.45 0.19 -5.33
C ARG A 144 -25.86 -0.32 -5.07
N LYS A 145 -26.41 -1.06 -6.04
CA LYS A 145 -27.74 -1.73 -5.90
C LYS A 145 -27.85 -2.51 -4.60
N ASN A 146 -26.78 -3.23 -4.25
CA ASN A 146 -26.61 -3.84 -2.93
C ASN A 146 -25.52 -3.07 -2.22
N GLN A 147 -25.89 -2.32 -1.19
CA GLN A 147 -24.92 -1.61 -0.37
C GLN A 147 -23.91 -2.58 0.26
N THR A 148 -22.64 -2.15 0.33
CA THR A 148 -21.53 -2.98 0.83
C THR A 148 -20.68 -2.25 1.88
N ASN A 149 -21.29 -1.24 2.52
CA ASN A 149 -20.67 -0.36 3.49
C ASN A 149 -20.37 -1.04 4.85
N ALA A 150 -19.53 -0.40 5.64
CA ALA A 150 -19.04 -0.95 6.90
C ALA A 150 -20.14 -1.14 7.95
N SER A 151 -21.25 -0.41 7.88
CA SER A 151 -22.39 -0.55 8.80
C SER A 151 -23.07 -1.91 8.75
N LYS A 152 -22.90 -2.67 7.66
CA LYS A 152 -23.40 -4.05 7.57
C LYS A 152 -22.58 -5.06 8.37
N CYS A 153 -21.44 -4.67 8.93
CA CYS A 153 -20.61 -5.58 9.70
C CYS A 153 -21.28 -5.93 11.02
N VAL A 154 -21.59 -7.21 11.21
CA VAL A 154 -22.18 -7.77 12.45
C VAL A 154 -21.10 -8.25 13.43
N GLY A 155 -19.83 -8.07 13.15
CA GLY A 155 -18.74 -8.45 14.05
C GLY A 155 -18.46 -9.96 14.16
N CYS A 156 -18.84 -10.79 13.19
CA CYS A 156 -18.71 -12.25 13.26
C CYS A 156 -17.26 -12.78 13.27
N GLY A 157 -16.27 -12.00 12.87
CA GLY A 157 -14.84 -12.33 12.95
C GLY A 157 -14.29 -13.31 11.89
N LYS A 158 -15.13 -13.86 11.00
CA LYS A 158 -14.68 -14.83 9.97
C LYS A 158 -13.59 -14.26 9.06
N CYS A 159 -13.68 -12.99 8.72
CA CYS A 159 -12.71 -12.29 7.86
C CYS A 159 -11.29 -12.19 8.47
N GLU A 160 -11.19 -12.11 9.80
CA GLU A 160 -9.89 -11.97 10.49
C GLU A 160 -9.08 -13.27 10.43
N GLN A 161 -9.74 -14.43 10.39
CA GLN A 161 -9.10 -15.73 10.28
C GLN A 161 -8.35 -15.91 8.94
N HIS A 162 -8.81 -15.23 7.90
CA HIS A 162 -8.23 -15.30 6.56
C HIS A 162 -7.30 -14.12 6.23
N CYS A 163 -7.12 -13.18 7.17
CA CYS A 163 -6.31 -12.00 6.90
C CYS A 163 -4.81 -12.27 7.07
N PRO A 164 -4.00 -12.30 5.99
CA PRO A 164 -2.56 -12.55 6.11
C PRO A 164 -1.80 -11.40 6.77
N GLN A 165 -2.44 -10.23 6.92
CA GLN A 165 -1.88 -9.07 7.61
C GLN A 165 -2.27 -9.02 9.09
N SER A 166 -3.03 -10.00 9.59
CA SER A 166 -3.53 -10.02 10.97
C SER A 166 -4.23 -8.71 11.39
N ILE A 167 -4.96 -8.09 10.46
CA ILE A 167 -5.68 -6.84 10.71
C ILE A 167 -6.88 -7.15 11.63
N PRO A 168 -7.10 -6.39 12.70
CA PRO A 168 -8.32 -6.49 13.50
C PRO A 168 -9.49 -5.85 12.71
N ILE A 169 -10.00 -6.61 11.72
CA ILE A 169 -10.92 -6.11 10.69
C ILE A 169 -12.20 -5.54 11.31
N ARG A 170 -12.77 -6.22 12.32
CA ARG A 170 -14.00 -5.78 13.01
C ARG A 170 -13.83 -4.41 13.63
N GLN A 171 -12.73 -4.21 14.35
CA GLN A 171 -12.41 -2.94 14.98
C GLN A 171 -12.19 -1.86 13.92
N LYS A 172 -11.41 -2.18 12.89
CA LYS A 172 -11.10 -1.23 11.81
C LYS A 172 -12.31 -0.86 10.94
N LEU A 173 -13.25 -1.78 10.73
CA LEU A 173 -14.53 -1.46 10.09
C LEU A 173 -15.39 -0.55 10.96
N LYS A 174 -15.39 -0.73 12.29
CA LYS A 174 -16.09 0.17 13.21
C LYS A 174 -15.50 1.58 13.18
N GLU A 175 -14.17 1.70 13.18
CA GLU A 175 -13.47 2.98 13.01
C GLU A 175 -13.81 3.63 11.65
N ALA A 176 -13.70 2.85 10.56
CA ALA A 176 -14.07 3.34 9.23
C ALA A 176 -15.51 3.83 9.17
N ARG A 177 -16.47 3.07 9.73
CA ARG A 177 -17.87 3.49 9.82
C ARG A 177 -18.02 4.83 10.51
N GLN A 178 -17.43 5.01 11.70
CA GLN A 178 -17.53 6.25 12.47
C GLN A 178 -17.01 7.48 11.71
N HIS A 179 -16.00 7.28 10.86
CA HIS A 179 -15.37 8.38 10.13
C HIS A 179 -15.97 8.61 8.74
N MET A 180 -16.63 7.62 8.15
CA MET A 180 -17.12 7.68 6.77
C MET A 180 -18.64 7.76 6.67
N GLU A 181 -19.36 7.29 7.69
CA GLU A 181 -20.83 7.24 7.69
C GLU A 181 -21.44 8.20 8.73
N GLY A 182 -20.62 8.85 9.55
CA GLY A 182 -21.02 9.87 10.53
C GLY A 182 -21.23 9.29 11.87
#